data_706aeb36020f3ae9f86efac959828067
#
_entry.id   706aeb36020f3ae9f86efac959828067
#
_cell.length_a   1.000
_cell.length_b   1.000
_cell.length_c   1.000
_cell.angle_alpha   90.00
_cell.angle_beta   90.00
_cell.angle_gamma   90.00
#
_symmetry.space_group_name_H-M   'P 1'
#
loop_
_entity.id
_entity.type
_entity.pdbx_description
1 polymer ?
#
loop_
_entity_poly.entity_id
_entity_poly.type
_entity_poly.pdbx_seq_one_letter_code
_entity_poly.pdbx_strand_id
1 'polypeptide(L)'
;MADETPPPIPRDLHCEYEERAFRHCTRCGETLEDDQGGFQISKAYKKGECVMEYALCDHCRIAMMEEFSQESKKRLSDYQHENVDLHRGLHHCSVCGVARSEEGMDDFVITGICEGVNLIHSIMVCGKCGDGIQELISVKTRDTWRRFVDENFPGPPSEGEYPEIEEVPSPHAIPVFTTQG
;
A
#
# COMPACT_ATOMS: atom_id res chain seq x y z
N MET A 1 21.62 -20.36 -15.32
CA MET A 1 20.44 -19.71 -14.71
C MET A 1 20.86 -19.22 -13.34
N ALA A 2 20.97 -17.93 -13.17
CA ALA A 2 21.24 -17.36 -11.87
C ALA A 2 19.97 -17.55 -11.02
N ASP A 3 20.09 -18.33 -9.97
CA ASP A 3 19.14 -18.43 -8.89
C ASP A 3 19.28 -17.12 -8.11
N GLU A 4 18.67 -16.05 -8.64
CA GLU A 4 18.70 -14.75 -7.99
C GLU A 4 17.78 -14.81 -6.77
N THR A 5 18.38 -15.09 -5.63
CA THR A 5 17.68 -14.94 -4.34
C THR A 5 17.10 -13.53 -4.25
N PRO A 6 15.80 -13.38 -3.97
CA PRO A 6 15.20 -12.07 -3.85
C PRO A 6 15.95 -11.19 -2.84
N PRO A 7 16.08 -9.90 -3.11
CA PRO A 7 16.78 -8.99 -2.19
C PRO A 7 16.07 -8.86 -0.86
N PRO A 8 16.78 -8.51 0.21
CA PRO A 8 16.15 -8.23 1.49
C PRO A 8 15.23 -7.01 1.42
N ILE A 9 14.26 -6.94 2.31
CA ILE A 9 13.34 -5.80 2.41
C ILE A 9 14.14 -4.53 2.70
N PRO A 10 14.08 -3.51 1.81
CA PRO A 10 14.86 -2.29 1.98
C PRO A 10 14.33 -1.42 3.14
N ARG A 11 15.17 -0.54 3.64
CA ARG A 11 14.82 0.39 4.73
C ARG A 11 13.62 1.28 4.40
N ASP A 12 13.42 1.63 3.15
CA ASP A 12 12.26 2.41 2.70
C ASP A 12 10.92 1.75 3.08
N LEU A 13 10.90 0.42 3.19
CA LEU A 13 9.73 -0.37 3.58
C LEU A 13 9.74 -0.79 5.06
N HIS A 14 10.66 -0.30 5.86
CA HIS A 14 10.63 -0.49 7.30
C HIS A 14 9.57 0.41 7.96
N CYS A 15 9.08 -0.01 9.12
CA CYS A 15 8.21 0.80 9.96
C CYS A 15 8.97 2.05 10.42
N GLU A 16 8.42 3.23 10.16
CA GLU A 16 9.01 4.51 10.57
C GLU A 16 9.05 4.64 12.11
N TYR A 17 7.95 4.24 12.74
CA TYR A 17 7.81 4.34 14.20
C TYR A 17 8.78 3.43 14.97
N GLU A 18 8.98 2.21 14.49
CA GLU A 18 9.85 1.23 15.15
C GLU A 18 11.28 1.23 14.59
N GLU A 19 11.53 1.93 13.50
CA GLU A 19 12.81 1.98 12.78
C GLU A 19 13.37 0.59 12.39
N ARG A 20 12.47 -0.36 12.14
CA ARG A 20 12.79 -1.75 11.78
C ARG A 20 11.74 -2.37 10.86
N ALA A 21 12.02 -3.54 10.33
CA ALA A 21 11.05 -4.30 9.54
C ALA A 21 9.75 -4.55 10.32
N PHE A 22 8.62 -4.54 9.60
CA PHE A 22 7.32 -4.90 10.18
C PHE A 22 7.34 -6.35 10.68
N ARG A 23 6.85 -6.58 11.88
CA ARG A 23 6.80 -7.90 12.51
C ARG A 23 5.41 -8.51 12.54
N HIS A 24 4.38 -7.68 12.54
CA HIS A 24 3.00 -8.12 12.75
C HIS A 24 2.08 -7.56 11.67
N CYS A 25 1.09 -8.36 11.29
CA CYS A 25 0.00 -7.91 10.45
C CYS A 25 -0.82 -6.83 11.18
N THR A 26 -1.03 -5.70 10.54
CA THR A 26 -1.79 -4.58 11.12
C THR A 26 -3.24 -4.96 11.44
N ARG A 27 -3.84 -5.88 10.67
CA ARG A 27 -5.24 -6.27 10.83
C ARG A 27 -5.45 -7.39 11.85
N CYS A 28 -4.70 -8.47 11.77
CA CYS A 28 -4.89 -9.65 12.64
C CYS A 28 -3.87 -9.78 13.77
N GLY A 29 -2.77 -9.05 13.72
CA GLY A 29 -1.72 -9.09 14.73
C GLY A 29 -0.79 -10.30 14.64
N GLU A 30 -1.00 -11.21 13.68
CA GLU A 30 -0.11 -12.37 13.51
C GLU A 30 1.29 -11.96 13.04
N THR A 31 2.26 -12.77 13.40
CA THR A 31 3.66 -12.56 13.04
C THR A 31 3.88 -12.79 11.55
N LEU A 32 4.53 -11.85 10.89
CA LEU A 32 4.79 -11.90 9.44
C LEU A 32 5.99 -12.78 9.08
N GLU A 33 6.96 -12.90 9.96
CA GLU A 33 8.21 -13.67 9.72
C GLU A 33 7.99 -15.18 9.70
N ASP A 34 7.04 -15.66 10.47
CA ASP A 34 6.76 -17.10 10.65
C ASP A 34 5.71 -17.62 9.66
N ASP A 35 5.01 -16.73 8.98
CA ASP A 35 4.01 -17.12 8.02
C ASP A 35 4.70 -17.61 6.73
N GLN A 36 4.38 -18.83 6.33
CA GLN A 36 4.82 -19.41 5.05
C GLN A 36 4.16 -18.73 3.84
N GLY A 37 3.33 -17.73 4.10
CA GLY A 37 2.71 -16.88 3.09
C GLY A 37 3.46 -15.57 2.89
N GLY A 38 3.04 -14.84 1.87
CA GLY A 38 3.51 -13.49 1.62
C GLY A 38 2.81 -12.46 2.49
N PHE A 39 3.31 -11.27 2.48
CA PHE A 39 2.66 -10.11 3.07
C PHE A 39 2.94 -8.85 2.24
N GLN A 40 2.10 -7.86 2.42
CA GLN A 40 2.24 -6.57 1.75
C GLN A 40 2.56 -5.49 2.76
N ILE A 41 3.53 -4.64 2.44
CA ILE A 41 3.80 -3.41 3.15
C ILE A 41 3.35 -2.25 2.28
N SER A 42 2.66 -1.27 2.85
CA SER A 42 2.33 -0.01 2.18
C SER A 42 2.61 1.17 3.08
N LYS A 43 3.19 2.21 2.50
CA LYS A 43 3.49 3.48 3.17
C LYS A 43 3.05 4.63 2.29
N ALA A 44 2.22 5.51 2.84
CA ALA A 44 1.74 6.71 2.16
C ALA A 44 2.48 7.94 2.70
N TYR A 45 2.98 8.75 1.80
CA TYR A 45 3.68 10.00 2.09
C TYR A 45 2.87 11.18 1.58
N LYS A 46 2.78 12.22 2.40
CA LYS A 46 2.16 13.48 2.04
C LYS A 46 3.03 14.63 2.56
N LYS A 47 3.33 15.58 1.70
CA LYS A 47 4.28 16.67 1.99
C LYS A 47 5.64 16.17 2.53
N GLY A 48 6.08 15.02 2.03
CA GLY A 48 7.32 14.38 2.40
C GLY A 48 7.31 13.60 3.73
N GLU A 49 6.19 13.60 4.45
CA GLU A 49 6.04 12.88 5.71
C GLU A 49 5.22 11.59 5.54
N CYS A 50 5.61 10.53 6.22
CA CYS A 50 4.83 9.28 6.25
C CYS A 50 3.55 9.51 7.08
N VAL A 51 2.41 9.54 6.41
CA VAL A 51 1.11 9.78 7.04
C VAL A 51 0.35 8.50 7.37
N MET A 52 0.72 7.40 6.75
CA MET A 52 0.15 6.09 7.03
C MET A 52 1.12 4.99 6.61
N GLU A 53 1.25 3.98 7.44
CA GLU A 53 2.01 2.78 7.14
C GLU A 53 1.35 1.54 7.72
N TYR A 54 1.38 0.44 6.99
CA TYR A 54 0.84 -0.82 7.45
C TYR A 54 1.48 -2.03 6.76
N ALA A 55 1.34 -3.18 7.38
CA ALA A 55 1.64 -4.47 6.77
C ALA A 55 0.43 -5.40 6.90
N LEU A 56 0.09 -6.10 5.84
CA LEU A 56 -1.00 -7.08 5.81
C LEU A 56 -0.47 -8.44 5.36
N CYS A 57 -0.71 -9.48 6.15
CA CYS A 57 -0.49 -10.84 5.70
C CYS A 57 -1.41 -11.16 4.51
N ASP A 58 -1.04 -12.12 3.68
CA ASP A 58 -1.82 -12.50 2.49
C ASP A 58 -3.25 -12.88 2.82
N HIS A 59 -3.48 -13.55 3.96
CA HIS A 59 -4.82 -13.88 4.42
C HIS A 59 -5.70 -12.63 4.61
N CYS A 60 -5.20 -11.63 5.33
CA CYS A 60 -5.94 -10.38 5.57
C CYS A 60 -6.08 -9.54 4.30
N ARG A 61 -5.05 -9.52 3.44
CA ARG A 61 -5.08 -8.83 2.16
C ARG A 61 -6.16 -9.41 1.24
N ILE A 62 -6.18 -10.72 1.08
CA ILE A 62 -7.17 -11.43 0.26
C ILE A 62 -8.58 -11.21 0.82
N ALA A 63 -8.77 -11.35 2.13
CA ALA A 63 -10.06 -11.12 2.78
C ALA A 63 -10.59 -9.70 2.53
N MET A 64 -9.73 -8.68 2.60
CA MET A 64 -10.11 -7.31 2.31
C MET A 64 -10.48 -7.12 0.84
N MET A 65 -9.72 -7.71 -0.07
CA MET A 65 -10.01 -7.64 -1.51
C MET A 65 -11.31 -8.36 -1.89
N GLU A 66 -11.69 -9.42 -1.18
CA GLU A 66 -12.97 -10.10 -1.39
C GLU A 66 -14.17 -9.20 -1.09
N GLU A 67 -14.02 -8.25 -0.17
CA GLU A 67 -15.05 -7.28 0.16
C GLU A 67 -15.21 -6.16 -0.89
N PHE A 68 -14.24 -5.99 -1.79
CA PHE A 68 -14.32 -5.01 -2.86
C PHE A 68 -15.41 -5.40 -3.89
N SER A 69 -16.03 -4.40 -4.52
CA SER A 69 -16.99 -4.68 -5.58
C SER A 69 -16.32 -5.35 -6.78
N GLN A 70 -17.05 -6.20 -7.49
CA GLN A 70 -16.56 -6.88 -8.70
C GLN A 70 -16.14 -5.86 -9.77
N GLU A 71 -16.88 -4.77 -9.87
CA GLU A 71 -16.56 -3.68 -10.77
C GLU A 71 -15.20 -3.03 -10.45
N SER A 72 -14.95 -2.72 -9.16
CA SER A 72 -13.66 -2.18 -8.72
C SER A 72 -12.52 -3.16 -8.98
N LYS A 73 -12.70 -4.43 -8.66
CA LYS A 73 -11.69 -5.47 -8.90
C LYS A 73 -11.30 -5.55 -10.36
N LYS A 74 -12.30 -5.57 -11.24
CA LYS A 74 -12.06 -5.61 -12.68
C LYS A 74 -11.34 -4.37 -13.17
N ARG A 75 -11.82 -3.18 -12.82
CA ARG A 75 -11.21 -1.90 -13.24
C ARG A 75 -9.77 -1.76 -12.76
N LEU A 76 -9.50 -2.11 -11.50
CA LEU A 76 -8.15 -2.09 -10.93
C LEU A 76 -7.22 -3.09 -11.62
N SER A 77 -7.70 -4.30 -11.90
CA SER A 77 -6.94 -5.33 -12.61
C SER A 77 -6.61 -4.90 -14.05
N ASP A 78 -7.59 -4.39 -14.78
CA ASP A 78 -7.40 -3.91 -16.15
C ASP A 78 -6.40 -2.73 -16.17
N TYR A 79 -6.58 -1.77 -15.26
CA TYR A 79 -5.68 -0.62 -15.15
C TYR A 79 -4.24 -1.04 -14.83
N GLN A 80 -4.07 -1.95 -13.88
CA GLN A 80 -2.75 -2.46 -13.53
C GLN A 80 -2.07 -3.11 -14.72
N HIS A 81 -2.79 -3.93 -15.45
CA HIS A 81 -2.26 -4.65 -16.62
C HIS A 81 -1.83 -3.70 -17.75
N GLU A 82 -2.57 -2.63 -17.95
CA GLU A 82 -2.35 -1.69 -19.04
C GLU A 82 -1.35 -0.57 -18.71
N ASN A 83 -1.25 -0.17 -17.44
CA ASN A 83 -0.57 1.08 -17.08
C ASN A 83 0.58 0.92 -16.06
N VAL A 84 0.67 -0.20 -15.36
CA VAL A 84 1.65 -0.36 -14.27
C VAL A 84 2.85 -1.14 -14.74
N ASP A 85 4.03 -0.51 -14.65
CA ASP A 85 5.32 -1.14 -14.91
C ASP A 85 5.99 -1.55 -13.58
N LEU A 86 6.00 -2.86 -13.31
CA LEU A 86 6.55 -3.43 -12.09
C LEU A 86 8.09 -3.37 -12.01
N HIS A 87 8.77 -3.07 -13.11
CA HIS A 87 10.23 -3.00 -13.13
C HIS A 87 10.79 -1.67 -12.61
N ARG A 88 9.94 -0.67 -12.40
CA ARG A 88 10.36 0.65 -11.93
C ARG A 88 10.70 0.73 -10.44
N GLY A 89 10.30 -0.26 -9.66
CA GLY A 89 10.62 -0.38 -8.24
C GLY A 89 10.13 0.79 -7.40
N LEU A 90 10.90 1.15 -6.36
CA LEU A 90 10.53 2.20 -5.40
C LEU A 90 10.99 3.61 -5.80
N HIS A 91 11.73 3.76 -6.88
CA HIS A 91 12.39 5.03 -7.23
C HIS A 91 11.69 5.82 -8.33
N HIS A 92 10.81 5.18 -9.08
CA HIS A 92 10.07 5.82 -10.16
C HIS A 92 8.60 5.41 -10.09
N CYS A 93 7.71 6.34 -10.39
CA CYS A 93 6.28 6.02 -10.46
C CYS A 93 6.02 4.91 -11.47
N SER A 94 5.42 3.83 -11.00
CA SER A 94 5.13 2.66 -11.83
C SER A 94 4.12 2.95 -12.96
N VAL A 95 3.40 4.07 -12.89
CA VAL A 95 2.45 4.50 -13.91
C VAL A 95 3.07 5.50 -14.89
N CYS A 96 3.50 6.67 -14.42
CA CYS A 96 3.98 7.75 -15.31
C CYS A 96 5.51 7.82 -15.44
N GLY A 97 6.26 7.11 -14.61
CA GLY A 97 7.72 7.06 -14.67
C GLY A 97 8.45 8.22 -14.00
N VAL A 98 7.74 9.18 -13.41
CA VAL A 98 8.39 10.28 -12.70
C VAL A 98 9.27 9.75 -11.56
N ALA A 99 10.46 10.32 -11.40
CA ALA A 99 11.38 9.93 -10.33
C ALA A 99 10.87 10.40 -8.96
N ARG A 100 11.00 9.54 -7.94
CA ARG A 100 10.68 9.91 -6.55
C ARG A 100 11.56 11.06 -6.03
N SER A 101 12.77 11.17 -6.54
CA SER A 101 13.71 12.24 -6.21
C SER A 101 13.46 13.56 -6.94
N GLU A 102 12.47 13.63 -7.82
CA GLU A 102 12.14 14.86 -8.53
C GLU A 102 11.63 15.93 -7.57
N GLU A 103 12.05 17.18 -7.80
CA GLU A 103 11.63 18.31 -6.99
C GLU A 103 10.10 18.45 -6.99
N GLY A 104 9.49 18.55 -5.81
CA GLY A 104 8.04 18.61 -5.65
C GLY A 104 7.34 17.25 -5.61
N MET A 105 8.10 16.14 -5.60
CA MET A 105 7.54 14.79 -5.40
C MET A 105 7.38 14.49 -3.91
N ASP A 106 6.40 15.11 -3.28
CA ASP A 106 6.18 15.01 -1.84
C ASP A 106 5.01 14.07 -1.49
N ASP A 107 4.12 13.81 -2.46
CA ASP A 107 2.96 12.96 -2.30
C ASP A 107 3.13 11.68 -3.13
N PHE A 108 3.26 10.55 -2.48
CA PHE A 108 3.40 9.24 -3.13
C PHE A 108 3.10 8.10 -2.17
N VAL A 109 2.88 6.93 -2.74
CA VAL A 109 2.75 5.67 -1.99
C VAL A 109 3.81 4.71 -2.48
N ILE A 110 4.47 4.02 -1.55
CA ILE A 110 5.33 2.88 -1.84
C ILE A 110 4.68 1.61 -1.30
N THR A 111 4.80 0.54 -2.07
CA THR A 111 4.25 -0.77 -1.70
C THR A 111 5.26 -1.85 -2.04
N GLY A 112 5.44 -2.79 -1.11
CA GLY A 112 6.25 -3.98 -1.30
C GLY A 112 5.43 -5.24 -1.07
N ILE A 113 5.63 -6.24 -1.91
CA ILE A 113 5.17 -7.62 -1.69
C ILE A 113 6.38 -8.39 -1.22
N CYS A 114 6.26 -9.01 -0.07
CA CYS A 114 7.36 -9.65 0.66
C CYS A 114 7.05 -11.09 0.99
N GLU A 115 8.10 -11.89 1.12
CA GLU A 115 8.06 -13.25 1.68
C GLU A 115 9.22 -13.41 2.66
N GLY A 116 8.89 -13.72 3.92
CA GLY A 116 9.89 -13.77 4.98
C GLY A 116 10.62 -12.42 5.12
N VAL A 117 11.92 -12.43 4.90
CA VAL A 117 12.77 -11.22 4.97
C VAL A 117 13.07 -10.61 3.60
N ASN A 118 12.49 -11.14 2.54
CA ASN A 118 12.82 -10.80 1.16
C ASN A 118 11.71 -9.98 0.48
N LEU A 119 12.13 -9.06 -0.36
CA LEU A 119 11.25 -8.29 -1.23
C LEU A 119 11.07 -9.00 -2.58
N ILE A 120 9.83 -9.35 -2.92
CA ILE A 120 9.50 -10.02 -4.18
C ILE A 120 9.18 -9.01 -5.28
N HIS A 121 8.31 -8.05 -4.97
CA HIS A 121 7.95 -6.96 -5.88
C HIS A 121 7.80 -5.66 -5.12
N SER A 122 8.06 -4.56 -5.79
CA SER A 122 7.84 -3.24 -5.23
C SER A 122 7.39 -2.25 -6.28
N ILE A 123 6.63 -1.27 -5.85
CA ILE A 123 6.20 -0.16 -6.69
C ILE A 123 6.17 1.14 -5.91
N MET A 124 6.21 2.23 -6.65
CA MET A 124 5.87 3.56 -6.18
C MET A 124 4.79 4.15 -7.11
N VAL A 125 3.81 4.81 -6.55
CA VAL A 125 2.78 5.55 -7.29
C VAL A 125 2.76 6.98 -6.78
N CYS A 126 2.97 7.95 -7.68
CA CYS A 126 2.89 9.37 -7.31
C CYS A 126 1.45 9.80 -7.03
N GLY A 127 1.27 10.86 -6.26
CA GLY A 127 -0.05 11.36 -5.86
C GLY A 127 -1.00 11.58 -7.04
N LYS A 128 -0.51 12.18 -8.11
CA LYS A 128 -1.30 12.42 -9.33
C LYS A 128 -1.83 11.13 -9.97
N CYS A 129 -0.99 10.11 -10.08
CA CYS A 129 -1.42 8.81 -10.62
C CYS A 129 -2.35 8.08 -9.65
N GLY A 130 -2.10 8.22 -8.35
CA GLY A 130 -2.96 7.69 -7.32
C GLY A 130 -4.36 8.28 -7.35
N ASP A 131 -4.53 9.58 -7.59
CA ASP A 131 -5.84 10.23 -7.76
C ASP A 131 -6.63 9.57 -8.91
N GLY A 132 -5.97 9.28 -10.02
CA GLY A 132 -6.58 8.57 -11.14
C GLY A 132 -7.05 7.15 -10.76
N ILE A 133 -6.31 6.45 -9.92
CA ILE A 133 -6.70 5.12 -9.44
C ILE A 133 -7.94 5.18 -8.55
N GLN A 134 -8.10 6.23 -7.74
CA GLN A 134 -9.29 6.42 -6.92
C GLN A 134 -10.59 6.51 -7.70
N GLU A 135 -10.54 7.06 -8.89
CA GLU A 135 -11.72 7.16 -9.75
C GLU A 135 -12.22 5.81 -10.26
N LEU A 136 -11.37 4.77 -10.19
CA LEU A 136 -11.70 3.42 -10.64
C LEU A 136 -12.54 2.63 -9.64
N ILE A 137 -12.55 3.05 -8.38
CA ILE A 137 -13.17 2.28 -7.30
C ILE A 137 -14.58 2.79 -6.97
N SER A 138 -15.47 1.83 -6.70
CA SER A 138 -16.85 2.10 -6.29
C SER A 138 -16.95 2.64 -4.86
N VAL A 139 -18.10 3.21 -4.53
CA VAL A 139 -18.43 3.64 -3.15
C VAL A 139 -18.26 2.49 -2.16
N LYS A 140 -18.75 1.28 -2.50
CA LYS A 140 -18.60 0.09 -1.65
C LYS A 140 -17.13 -0.21 -1.34
N THR A 141 -16.26 -0.14 -2.34
CA THR A 141 -14.81 -0.39 -2.16
C THR A 141 -14.16 0.70 -1.32
N ARG A 142 -14.55 1.97 -1.51
CA ARG A 142 -14.09 3.09 -0.66
C ARG A 142 -14.53 2.92 0.79
N ASP A 143 -15.75 2.46 1.02
CA ASP A 143 -16.27 2.23 2.38
C ASP A 143 -15.56 1.07 3.07
N THR A 144 -15.22 0.00 2.33
CA THR A 144 -14.39 -1.10 2.84
C THR A 144 -13.02 -0.59 3.27
N TRP A 145 -12.39 0.23 2.44
CA TRP A 145 -11.09 0.84 2.75
C TRP A 145 -11.18 1.78 3.96
N ARG A 146 -12.18 2.65 4.00
CA ARG A 146 -12.41 3.57 5.12
C ARG A 146 -12.58 2.81 6.43
N ARG A 147 -13.38 1.75 6.45
CA ARG A 147 -13.55 0.90 7.63
C ARG A 147 -12.22 0.30 8.08
N PHE A 148 -11.40 -0.22 7.18
CA PHE A 148 -10.06 -0.70 7.51
C PHE A 148 -9.21 0.38 8.17
N VAL A 149 -9.22 1.59 7.64
CA VAL A 149 -8.50 2.74 8.22
C VAL A 149 -9.03 3.07 9.61
N ASP A 150 -10.33 3.19 9.76
CA ASP A 150 -10.97 3.54 11.05
C ASP A 150 -10.71 2.49 12.14
N GLU A 151 -10.69 1.22 11.79
CA GLU A 151 -10.46 0.12 12.74
C GLU A 151 -8.99 -0.02 13.16
N ASN A 152 -8.05 0.29 12.29
CA ASN A 152 -6.63 0.03 12.53
C ASN A 152 -5.81 1.30 12.83
N PHE A 153 -6.32 2.47 12.48
CA PHE A 153 -5.66 3.76 12.71
C PHE A 153 -6.63 4.72 13.42
N PRO A 154 -7.02 4.42 14.68
CA PRO A 154 -7.86 5.33 15.44
C PRO A 154 -7.12 6.65 15.61
N GLY A 155 -7.76 7.75 15.26
CA GLY A 155 -7.27 9.09 15.54
C GLY A 155 -7.08 9.32 17.03
N PRO A 156 -6.44 10.42 17.45
CA PRO A 156 -6.30 10.73 18.87
C PRO A 156 -7.69 10.82 19.53
N PRO A 157 -7.81 10.38 20.80
CA PRO A 157 -9.09 10.43 21.51
C PRO A 157 -9.62 11.86 21.52
N SER A 158 -10.90 11.99 21.16
CA SER A 158 -11.55 13.28 21.02
C SER A 158 -11.79 13.97 22.35
N GLU A 159 -10.97 14.92 22.67
CA GLU A 159 -11.33 16.00 23.57
C GLU A 159 -11.36 17.30 22.78
N GLY A 160 -12.55 17.65 22.24
CA GLY A 160 -12.79 18.93 21.57
C GLY A 160 -12.91 18.84 20.06
N GLU A 161 -13.76 19.67 19.56
CA GLU A 161 -14.13 19.93 18.19
C GLU A 161 -13.00 19.64 17.19
N TYR A 162 -13.13 18.54 16.43
CA TYR A 162 -12.21 18.26 15.33
C TYR A 162 -12.42 19.29 14.23
N PRO A 163 -11.35 19.85 13.65
CA PRO A 163 -11.46 20.30 12.29
C PRO A 163 -11.85 19.06 11.45
N GLU A 164 -12.88 19.22 10.64
CA GLU A 164 -13.25 18.19 9.67
C GLU A 164 -11.99 17.76 8.94
N ILE A 165 -11.54 16.53 9.23
CA ILE A 165 -10.44 15.94 8.46
C ILE A 165 -11.07 15.59 7.11
N GLU A 166 -11.07 16.55 6.21
CA GLU A 166 -11.46 16.34 4.81
C GLU A 166 -10.53 15.35 4.08
N GLU A 167 -9.52 14.85 4.77
CA GLU A 167 -8.53 13.97 4.16
C GLU A 167 -8.41 12.67 4.94
N VAL A 168 -9.35 11.76 4.68
CA VAL A 168 -9.10 10.32 4.88
C VAL A 168 -7.77 10.01 4.16
N PRO A 169 -6.81 9.31 4.80
CA PRO A 169 -5.61 8.88 4.12
C PRO A 169 -5.98 8.31 2.77
N SER A 170 -5.36 8.87 1.76
CA SER A 170 -5.77 8.66 0.38
C SER A 170 -5.93 7.17 0.08
N PRO A 171 -7.01 6.75 -0.58
CA PRO A 171 -7.15 5.37 -1.06
C PRO A 171 -6.03 4.90 -1.99
N HIS A 172 -5.04 5.73 -2.28
CA HIS A 172 -3.80 5.34 -2.94
C HIS A 172 -3.08 4.17 -2.27
N ALA A 173 -3.27 4.03 -0.95
CA ALA A 173 -2.70 2.92 -0.18
C ALA A 173 -3.53 1.63 -0.26
N ILE A 174 -4.61 1.60 -1.04
CA ILE A 174 -5.36 0.37 -1.28
C ILE A 174 -4.42 -0.65 -1.93
N PRO A 175 -4.40 -1.89 -1.43
CA PRO A 175 -3.60 -2.96 -2.03
C PRO A 175 -4.03 -3.17 -3.49
N VAL A 176 -3.28 -2.62 -4.42
CA VAL A 176 -3.58 -2.67 -5.86
C VAL A 176 -3.10 -3.97 -6.49
N PHE A 177 -2.33 -4.77 -5.73
CA PHE A 177 -1.70 -5.95 -6.32
C PHE A 177 -2.47 -7.19 -6.06
N THR A 178 -3.01 -7.59 -7.15
CA THR A 178 -3.52 -8.92 -7.31
C THR A 178 -2.41 -9.93 -7.43
N THR A 179 -2.61 -10.92 -6.76
CA THR A 179 -2.23 -12.27 -7.04
C THR A 179 -1.97 -12.52 -8.49
N GLN A 180 -0.82 -13.00 -8.73
CA GLN A 180 -0.69 -13.90 -9.83
C GLN A 180 -1.55 -15.13 -9.54
N GLY A 181 -2.53 -15.32 -10.38
CA GLY A 181 -3.21 -16.59 -10.47
C GLY A 181 -2.26 -17.67 -10.92
#